data_0dba07b5d88ccaf4b9dd27f4605cbb54
#
_entry.id   0dba07b5d88ccaf4b9dd27f4605cbb54
#
_cell.length_a   1.000
_cell.length_b   1.000
_cell.length_c   1.000
_cell.angle_alpha   90.00
_cell.angle_beta   90.00
_cell.angle_gamma   90.00
#
_symmetry.space_group_name_H-M   'P 1'
#
loop_
_entity.id
_entity.type
_entity.pdbx_description
1 polymer ?
#
loop_
_entity_poly.entity_id
_entity_poly.type
_entity_poly.pdbx_seq_one_letter_code
_entity_poly.pdbx_strand_id
1 'polypeptide(L)'
;MSSKIEKKDLKTIYRRYLALNCMNDYPGQMHNGYTFSLLPVLDKIYKDNKEERIKAKKRHMEYFNITPNIAGFALGISTAMEEENAKNPEFDDTTINTVKTALMGPLSAIGDTLFPATLRILATSLVITMAAAGNVFIIFQTIWQDGTA
;
A
#
# COMPACT_ATOMS: atom_id res chain seq x y z
N MET A 1 6.87 -14.64 -23.07
CA MET A 1 6.82 -13.17 -23.31
C MET A 1 6.07 -12.53 -22.15
N SER A 2 6.77 -11.78 -21.28
CA SER A 2 6.12 -11.03 -20.19
C SER A 2 5.18 -9.98 -20.79
N SER A 3 3.91 -9.96 -20.38
CA SER A 3 2.95 -8.99 -20.89
C SER A 3 3.20 -7.63 -20.20
N LYS A 4 3.44 -6.60 -21.01
CA LYS A 4 3.69 -5.23 -20.53
C LYS A 4 2.55 -4.73 -19.64
N ILE A 5 2.90 -4.10 -18.53
CA ILE A 5 1.96 -3.44 -17.62
C ILE A 5 1.33 -2.21 -18.29
N GLU A 6 0.03 -2.10 -18.23
CA GLU A 6 -0.75 -1.01 -18.83
C GLU A 6 -1.38 -0.11 -17.75
N LYS A 7 -1.82 1.08 -18.13
CA LYS A 7 -2.53 2.00 -17.22
C LYS A 7 -3.78 1.37 -16.57
N LYS A 8 -4.42 0.42 -17.25
CA LYS A 8 -5.57 -0.34 -16.72
C LYS A 8 -5.17 -1.21 -15.52
N ASP A 9 -4.00 -1.82 -15.59
CA ASP A 9 -3.47 -2.67 -14.52
C ASP A 9 -3.16 -1.83 -13.27
N LEU A 10 -2.53 -0.66 -13.47
CA LEU A 10 -2.26 0.29 -12.38
C LEU A 10 -3.55 0.81 -11.73
N LYS A 11 -4.60 1.07 -12.50
CA LYS A 11 -5.91 1.42 -11.94
C LYS A 11 -6.52 0.28 -11.13
N THR A 12 -6.27 -0.96 -11.53
CA THR A 12 -6.75 -2.13 -10.79
C THR A 12 -5.99 -2.29 -9.47
N ILE A 13 -4.67 -2.11 -9.47
CA ILE A 13 -3.85 -2.05 -8.24
C ILE A 13 -4.40 -0.96 -7.33
N TYR A 14 -4.59 0.25 -7.84
CA TYR A 14 -5.05 1.39 -7.05
C TYR A 14 -6.42 1.14 -6.40
N ARG A 15 -7.39 0.58 -7.14
CA ARG A 15 -8.70 0.24 -6.55
C ARG A 15 -8.60 -0.80 -5.45
N ARG A 16 -7.75 -1.81 -5.61
CA ARG A 16 -7.51 -2.83 -4.57
C ARG A 16 -6.72 -2.27 -3.38
N TYR A 17 -5.81 -1.37 -3.66
CA TYR A 17 -5.04 -0.67 -2.64
C TYR A 17 -5.92 0.09 -1.62
N LEU A 18 -7.09 0.61 -2.03
CA LEU A 18 -8.03 1.25 -1.12
C LEU A 18 -8.53 0.32 -0.01
N ALA A 19 -8.47 -1.00 -0.23
CA ALA A 19 -8.79 -2.01 0.77
C ALA A 19 -7.58 -2.46 1.62
N LEU A 20 -6.42 -1.82 1.49
CA LEU A 20 -5.18 -2.20 2.17
C LEU A 20 -5.39 -2.34 3.68
N ASN A 21 -6.01 -1.35 4.31
CA ASN A 21 -6.27 -1.32 5.75
C ASN A 21 -7.30 -2.32 6.25
N CYS A 22 -8.17 -2.82 5.36
CA CYS A 22 -9.22 -3.78 5.75
C CYS A 22 -8.69 -5.21 5.92
N MET A 23 -7.43 -5.46 5.54
CA MET A 23 -6.82 -6.79 5.50
C MET A 23 -5.59 -6.91 6.42
N ASN A 24 -5.58 -6.17 7.52
CA ASN A 24 -4.51 -6.23 8.51
C ASN A 24 -4.63 -7.47 9.40
N ASP A 25 -3.48 -8.06 9.71
CA ASP A 25 -3.37 -9.07 10.76
C ASP A 25 -2.20 -8.77 11.69
N TYR A 26 -2.16 -9.43 12.84
CA TYR A 26 -1.13 -9.16 13.84
C TYR A 26 0.29 -9.54 13.40
N PRO A 27 0.55 -10.72 12.80
CA PRO A 27 1.91 -11.13 12.46
C PRO A 27 2.49 -10.45 11.23
N GLY A 28 1.70 -10.16 10.21
CA GLY A 28 2.17 -9.64 8.92
C GLY A 28 1.77 -8.20 8.62
N GLN A 29 0.95 -7.59 9.50
CA GLN A 29 0.40 -6.25 9.35
C GLN A 29 -0.39 -6.10 8.03
N MET A 30 0.06 -5.26 7.11
CA MET A 30 -0.64 -4.96 5.84
C MET A 30 -0.30 -5.93 4.70
N HIS A 31 0.47 -7.00 4.94
CA HIS A 31 0.95 -7.88 3.87
C HIS A 31 -0.16 -8.51 3.03
N ASN A 32 -1.30 -8.86 3.66
CA ASN A 32 -2.46 -9.41 2.95
C ASN A 32 -3.04 -8.42 1.94
N GLY A 33 -3.30 -7.19 2.38
CA GLY A 33 -3.82 -6.12 1.51
C GLY A 33 -2.82 -5.71 0.43
N TYR A 34 -1.53 -5.73 0.75
CA TYR A 34 -0.46 -5.47 -0.19
C TYR A 34 -0.42 -6.52 -1.31
N THR A 35 -0.37 -7.79 -0.94
CA THR A 35 -0.41 -8.90 -1.88
C THR A 35 -1.69 -8.90 -2.70
N PHE A 36 -2.85 -8.71 -2.07
CA PHE A 36 -4.15 -8.62 -2.75
C PHE A 36 -4.15 -7.54 -3.84
N SER A 37 -3.50 -6.41 -3.58
CA SER A 37 -3.39 -5.33 -4.55
C SER A 37 -2.54 -5.72 -5.77
N LEU A 38 -1.48 -6.50 -5.57
CA LEU A 38 -0.57 -6.95 -6.63
C LEU A 38 -1.07 -8.17 -7.41
N LEU A 39 -1.96 -9.00 -6.86
CA LEU A 39 -2.41 -10.25 -7.48
C LEU A 39 -2.73 -10.16 -8.98
N PRO A 40 -3.51 -9.17 -9.47
CA PRO A 40 -3.88 -9.12 -10.89
C PRO A 40 -2.69 -8.93 -11.81
N VAL A 41 -1.71 -8.16 -11.33
CA VAL A 41 -0.50 -7.85 -12.09
C VAL A 41 0.46 -9.03 -12.06
N LEU A 42 0.65 -9.67 -10.90
CA LEU A 42 1.45 -10.90 -10.81
C LEU A 42 0.89 -12.02 -11.68
N ASP A 43 -0.44 -12.20 -11.70
CA ASP A 43 -1.09 -13.18 -12.56
C ASP A 43 -0.91 -12.86 -14.06
N LYS A 44 -0.79 -11.58 -14.42
CA LYS A 44 -0.53 -11.12 -15.79
C LYS A 44 0.94 -11.30 -16.17
N ILE A 45 1.88 -10.88 -15.30
CA ILE A 45 3.32 -10.96 -15.53
C ILE A 45 3.77 -12.42 -15.69
N TYR A 46 3.33 -13.28 -14.77
CA TYR A 46 3.74 -14.69 -14.70
C TYR A 46 2.68 -15.64 -15.26
N LYS A 47 1.94 -15.21 -16.29
CA LYS A 47 0.84 -16.00 -16.88
C LYS A 47 1.30 -17.39 -17.31
N ASP A 48 2.46 -17.45 -17.95
CA ASP A 48 2.99 -18.66 -18.56
C ASP A 48 3.91 -19.46 -17.62
N ASN A 49 4.22 -18.94 -16.42
CA ASN A 49 5.09 -19.58 -15.45
C ASN A 49 4.43 -19.65 -14.07
N LYS A 50 3.78 -20.78 -13.81
CA LYS A 50 3.04 -21.03 -12.56
C LYS A 50 3.96 -21.05 -11.31
N GLU A 51 5.19 -21.55 -11.45
CA GLU A 51 6.13 -21.65 -10.32
C GLU A 51 6.60 -20.27 -9.90
N GLU A 52 7.07 -19.45 -10.83
CA GLU A 52 7.47 -18.07 -10.54
C GLU A 52 6.31 -17.22 -10.02
N ARG A 53 5.09 -17.43 -10.52
CA ARG A 53 3.89 -16.78 -10.01
C ARG A 53 3.63 -17.10 -8.54
N ILE A 54 3.82 -18.35 -8.12
CA ILE A 54 3.66 -18.78 -6.73
C ILE A 54 4.77 -18.17 -5.87
N LYS A 55 6.02 -18.16 -6.35
CA LYS A 55 7.15 -17.54 -5.65
C LYS A 55 6.92 -16.04 -5.44
N ALA A 56 6.51 -15.33 -6.48
CA ALA A 56 6.18 -13.91 -6.40
C ALA A 56 5.08 -13.62 -5.36
N LYS A 57 4.00 -14.40 -5.37
CA LYS A 57 2.93 -14.27 -4.36
C LYS A 57 3.44 -14.51 -2.94
N LYS A 58 4.25 -15.54 -2.71
CA LYS A 58 4.85 -15.83 -1.39
C LYS A 58 5.75 -14.69 -0.92
N ARG A 59 6.59 -14.13 -1.81
CA ARG A 59 7.50 -13.01 -1.55
C ARG A 59 6.72 -11.79 -1.05
N HIS A 60 5.58 -11.49 -1.64
CA HIS A 60 4.77 -10.35 -1.22
C HIS A 60 3.91 -10.60 0.02
N MET A 61 3.75 -11.87 0.44
CA MET A 61 3.13 -12.24 1.71
C MET A 61 4.04 -12.07 2.93
N GLU A 62 5.30 -11.66 2.74
CA GLU A 62 6.18 -11.31 3.85
C GLU A 62 5.75 -10.01 4.49
N TYR A 63 6.15 -9.82 5.76
CA TYR A 63 5.81 -8.65 6.58
C TYR A 63 5.86 -7.34 5.78
N PHE A 64 4.82 -6.55 5.92
CA PHE A 64 4.73 -5.22 5.31
C PHE A 64 3.93 -4.28 6.21
N ASN A 65 4.56 -3.18 6.62
CA ASN A 65 3.91 -2.12 7.37
C ASN A 65 4.44 -0.76 6.93
N ILE A 66 3.55 0.13 6.55
CA ILE A 66 3.86 1.48 6.08
C ILE A 66 2.62 2.35 6.27
N THR A 67 2.81 3.68 6.36
CA THR A 67 1.67 4.60 6.36
C THR A 67 0.80 4.35 5.11
N PRO A 68 -0.47 3.97 5.27
CA PRO A 68 -1.30 3.51 4.15
C PRO A 68 -1.37 4.49 2.99
N ASN A 69 -1.42 5.78 3.28
CA ASN A 69 -1.59 6.85 2.29
C ASN A 69 -0.48 6.91 1.23
N ILE A 70 0.71 6.36 1.55
CA ILE A 70 1.86 6.35 0.63
C ILE A 70 2.32 4.95 0.22
N ALA A 71 1.65 3.89 0.68
CA ALA A 71 1.97 2.52 0.30
C ALA A 71 1.87 2.27 -1.23
N GLY A 72 1.16 3.13 -1.95
CA GLY A 72 1.10 3.12 -3.41
C GLY A 72 2.46 3.24 -4.08
N PHE A 73 3.43 3.94 -3.48
CA PHE A 73 4.81 4.00 -3.99
C PHE A 73 5.48 2.62 -3.94
N ALA A 74 5.38 1.92 -2.81
CA ALA A 74 5.95 0.59 -2.67
C ALA A 74 5.30 -0.40 -3.65
N LEU A 75 3.97 -0.33 -3.85
CA LEU A 75 3.25 -1.13 -4.84
C LEU A 75 3.74 -0.87 -6.27
N GLY A 76 3.98 0.39 -6.63
CA GLY A 76 4.50 0.78 -7.94
C GLY A 76 5.89 0.23 -8.18
N ILE A 77 6.80 0.39 -7.22
CA ILE A 77 8.17 -0.12 -7.29
C ILE A 77 8.19 -1.64 -7.38
N SER A 78 7.45 -2.34 -6.52
CA SER A 78 7.36 -3.80 -6.58
C SER A 78 6.81 -4.30 -7.92
N THR A 79 5.82 -3.60 -8.48
CA THR A 79 5.27 -3.94 -9.81
C THR A 79 6.34 -3.83 -10.90
N ALA A 80 7.12 -2.75 -10.89
CA ALA A 80 8.19 -2.53 -11.87
C ALA A 80 9.31 -3.57 -11.73
N MET A 81 9.68 -3.91 -10.50
CA MET A 81 10.72 -4.93 -10.23
C MET A 81 10.26 -6.34 -10.64
N GLU A 82 8.99 -6.70 -10.39
CA GLU A 82 8.44 -7.98 -10.86
C GLU A 82 8.36 -8.05 -12.39
N GLU A 83 8.07 -6.93 -13.06
CA GLU A 83 8.11 -6.86 -14.52
C GLU A 83 9.53 -7.05 -15.06
N GLU A 84 10.54 -6.49 -14.40
CA GLU A 84 11.94 -6.66 -14.76
C GLU A 84 12.42 -8.10 -14.49
N ASN A 85 12.10 -8.66 -13.32
CA ASN A 85 12.41 -10.04 -12.96
C ASN A 85 11.86 -11.04 -13.98
N ALA A 86 10.66 -10.79 -14.50
CA ALA A 86 10.06 -11.67 -15.51
C ALA A 86 10.72 -11.55 -16.91
N LYS A 87 11.44 -10.47 -17.18
CA LYS A 87 12.14 -10.22 -18.45
C LYS A 87 13.59 -10.66 -18.42
N ASN A 88 14.23 -10.51 -17.29
CA ASN A 88 15.67 -10.73 -17.13
C ASN A 88 15.92 -11.95 -16.22
N PRO A 89 16.38 -13.08 -16.78
CA PRO A 89 16.69 -14.29 -15.98
C PRO A 89 17.86 -14.13 -15.00
N GLU A 90 18.70 -13.12 -15.20
CA GLU A 90 19.82 -12.81 -14.29
C GLU A 90 19.43 -11.89 -13.14
N PHE A 91 18.18 -11.44 -13.11
CA PHE A 91 17.69 -10.57 -12.04
C PHE A 91 17.58 -11.36 -10.73
N ASP A 92 18.22 -10.85 -9.68
CA ASP A 92 18.10 -11.44 -8.35
C ASP A 92 16.73 -11.11 -7.72
N ASP A 93 15.88 -12.10 -7.64
CA ASP A 93 14.52 -11.98 -7.12
C ASP A 93 14.46 -11.62 -5.63
N THR A 94 15.52 -11.86 -4.87
CA THR A 94 15.63 -11.47 -3.45
C THR A 94 15.70 -9.95 -3.30
N THR A 95 16.21 -9.25 -4.32
CA THR A 95 16.28 -7.79 -4.36
C THR A 95 14.91 -7.14 -4.22
N ILE A 96 13.85 -7.76 -4.74
CA ILE A 96 12.48 -7.23 -4.66
C ILE A 96 12.05 -7.08 -3.20
N ASN A 97 12.27 -8.11 -2.39
CA ASN A 97 11.90 -8.06 -0.98
C ASN A 97 12.82 -7.14 -0.17
N THR A 98 14.11 -7.12 -0.51
CA THR A 98 15.09 -6.22 0.11
C THR A 98 14.70 -4.76 -0.11
N VAL A 99 14.35 -4.37 -1.33
CA VAL A 99 13.91 -3.00 -1.65
C VAL A 99 12.58 -2.69 -0.97
N LYS A 100 11.60 -3.61 -1.01
CA LYS A 100 10.32 -3.47 -0.31
C LYS A 100 10.55 -3.17 1.18
N THR A 101 11.41 -3.94 1.84
CA THR A 101 11.73 -3.79 3.26
C THR A 101 12.47 -2.48 3.55
N ALA A 102 13.45 -2.12 2.71
CA ALA A 102 14.20 -0.88 2.85
C ALA A 102 13.34 0.38 2.70
N LEU A 103 12.26 0.31 1.93
CA LEU A 103 11.33 1.41 1.74
C LEU A 103 10.39 1.62 2.94
N MET A 104 10.14 0.59 3.77
CA MET A 104 9.18 0.69 4.87
C MET A 104 9.53 1.80 5.86
N GLY A 105 10.79 1.87 6.32
CA GLY A 105 11.23 2.87 7.30
C GLY A 105 11.07 4.30 6.80
N PRO A 106 11.77 4.70 5.72
CA PRO A 106 11.71 6.06 5.20
C PRO A 106 10.29 6.52 4.81
N LEU A 107 9.53 5.65 4.14
CA LEU A 107 8.17 6.01 3.74
C LEU A 107 7.24 6.11 4.95
N SER A 108 7.35 5.23 5.95
CA SER A 108 6.57 5.37 7.18
C SER A 108 6.90 6.66 7.90
N ALA A 109 8.19 7.02 8.05
CA ALA A 109 8.59 8.26 8.70
C ALA A 109 7.99 9.50 8.03
N ILE A 110 8.03 9.56 6.69
CA ILE A 110 7.42 10.65 5.92
C ILE A 110 5.90 10.64 6.09
N GLY A 111 5.28 9.49 5.95
CA GLY A 111 3.83 9.34 6.02
C GLY A 111 3.27 9.68 7.40
N ASP A 112 3.88 9.19 8.46
CA ASP A 112 3.45 9.42 9.85
C ASP A 112 3.66 10.88 10.27
N THR A 113 4.69 11.53 9.76
CA THR A 113 4.89 12.97 10.00
C THR A 113 3.85 13.81 9.26
N LEU A 114 3.56 13.50 8.01
CA LEU A 114 2.66 14.30 7.18
C LEU A 114 1.19 14.09 7.55
N PHE A 115 0.74 12.83 7.60
CA PHE A 115 -0.70 12.53 7.74
C PHE A 115 -1.17 12.60 9.19
N PRO A 116 -0.75 11.75 10.14
CA PRO A 116 -1.26 11.79 11.51
C PRO A 116 -0.70 12.96 12.30
N ALA A 117 0.59 13.31 12.17
CA ALA A 117 1.16 14.36 12.99
C ALA A 117 0.81 15.77 12.50
N THR A 118 0.81 16.04 11.20
CA THR A 118 0.59 17.40 10.68
C THR A 118 -0.86 17.64 10.27
N LEU A 119 -1.37 16.85 9.33
CA LEU A 119 -2.71 17.08 8.77
C LEU A 119 -3.81 16.82 9.79
N ARG A 120 -3.68 15.79 10.62
CA ARG A 120 -4.67 15.48 11.66
C ARG A 120 -4.75 16.60 12.71
N ILE A 121 -3.61 17.13 13.17
CA ILE A 121 -3.57 18.20 14.15
C ILE A 121 -4.21 19.47 13.57
N LEU A 122 -3.88 19.85 12.33
CA LEU A 122 -4.47 21.00 11.66
C LEU A 122 -5.99 20.84 11.49
N ALA A 123 -6.44 19.68 11.03
CA ALA A 123 -7.87 19.40 10.88
C ALA A 123 -8.60 19.44 12.22
N THR A 124 -8.04 18.84 13.27
CA THR A 124 -8.62 18.84 14.63
C THR A 124 -8.71 20.26 15.19
N SER A 125 -7.66 21.08 15.02
CA SER A 125 -7.66 22.48 15.47
C SER A 125 -8.76 23.30 14.79
N LEU A 126 -8.93 23.11 13.47
CA LEU A 126 -9.99 23.77 12.72
C LEU A 126 -11.39 23.34 13.21
N VAL A 127 -11.58 22.04 13.41
CA VAL A 127 -12.85 21.48 13.91
C VAL A 127 -13.19 22.00 15.30
N ILE A 128 -12.21 22.06 16.22
CA ILE A 128 -12.41 22.60 17.58
C ILE A 128 -12.83 24.07 17.50
N THR A 129 -12.19 24.86 16.67
CA THR A 129 -12.51 26.29 16.47
C THR A 129 -13.94 26.46 15.95
N MET A 130 -14.35 25.65 14.98
CA MET A 130 -15.70 25.71 14.40
C MET A 130 -16.76 25.20 15.39
N ALA A 131 -16.44 24.20 16.21
CA ALA A 131 -17.30 23.71 17.27
C ALA A 131 -17.50 24.77 18.37
N ALA A 132 -16.46 25.47 18.76
CA ALA A 132 -16.54 26.59 19.70
C ALA A 132 -17.38 27.76 19.19
N ALA A 133 -17.47 27.95 17.87
CA ALA A 133 -18.35 28.90 17.22
C ALA A 133 -19.84 28.42 17.14
N GLY A 134 -20.20 27.31 17.77
CA GLY A 134 -21.58 26.80 17.87
C GLY A 134 -22.03 25.90 16.71
N ASN A 135 -21.13 25.46 15.86
CA ASN A 135 -21.48 24.57 14.74
C ASN A 135 -21.42 23.09 15.18
N VAL A 136 -22.56 22.60 15.69
CA VAL A 136 -22.69 21.25 16.28
C VAL A 136 -22.50 20.11 15.24
N PHE A 137 -22.75 20.37 13.98
CA PHE A 137 -22.64 19.34 12.91
C PHE A 137 -21.22 18.82 12.73
N ILE A 138 -20.23 19.63 13.00
CA ILE A 138 -18.81 19.28 12.87
C ILE A 138 -18.35 18.37 14.02
N ILE A 139 -18.90 18.53 15.22
CA ILE A 139 -18.60 17.68 16.37
C ILE A 139 -18.97 16.22 16.04
N PHE A 140 -20.14 16.00 15.41
CA PHE A 140 -20.59 14.67 15.02
C PHE A 140 -19.67 14.00 14.00
N GLN A 141 -19.16 14.78 13.02
CA GLN A 141 -18.27 14.28 11.98
C GLN A 141 -16.90 13.87 12.54
N THR A 142 -16.38 14.57 13.54
CA THR A 142 -15.11 14.25 14.20
C THR A 142 -15.21 12.99 15.03
N ILE A 143 -16.31 12.83 15.81
CA ILE A 143 -16.55 11.61 16.61
C ILE A 143 -16.68 10.38 15.69
N TRP A 144 -17.29 10.53 14.50
CA TRP A 144 -17.38 9.46 13.51
C TRP A 144 -16.01 9.04 12.95
N GLN A 145 -15.12 9.98 12.67
CA GLN A 145 -13.78 9.69 12.17
C GLN A 145 -12.87 9.04 13.21
N ASP A 146 -12.94 9.44 14.46
CA ASP A 146 -12.13 8.88 15.55
C ASP A 146 -12.66 7.51 16.05
N GLY A 147 -13.94 7.21 15.83
CA GLY A 147 -14.55 5.92 16.17
C GLY A 147 -14.35 4.81 15.15
N THR A 148 -13.73 5.12 13.99
CA THR A 148 -13.44 4.18 12.90
C THR A 148 -11.94 3.93 12.69
N ALA A 149 -11.08 4.40 13.58
CA ALA A 149 -9.62 4.24 13.54
C ALA A 149 -9.14 3.04 14.35
#